data_56201938d83e1f78b12a75d95e59a9c5
#
_entry.id   56201938d83e1f78b12a75d95e59a9c5
#
_cell.length_a   1.000
_cell.length_b   1.000
_cell.length_c   1.000
_cell.angle_alpha   90.00
_cell.angle_beta   90.00
_cell.angle_gamma   90.00
#
_symmetry.space_group_name_H-M   'P 1'
#
loop_
_entity.id
_entity.type
_entity.pdbx_description
1 polymer ?
#
loop_
_entity_poly.entity_id
_entity_poly.type
_entity_poly.pdbx_seq_one_letter_code
_entity_poly.pdbx_strand_id
1 'polypeptide(L)'
;MQTNPLTIPRPVPAQRVRLPKKNIPQTVVERNHILQLVRHYVAEYNPVPPMPADELRQHAAKLVELLKCDAIYHDYIGVLINNEMWRETLAAVPFERRLLLLPKCLRVESKCPAPFDEFGLLCKQCGLCSIQDLQTEAERLGYAVLVAEGSAIVMSMIQTGKIEAIVGVSCLSVLERAFPYMEAAAIPGVAVPLLQDDCIDTTVDLDWIWDYIHLTSDDQTRRLDLSALRDEVDFWFTPASLDLIMGAAQGETEAIARQWLGRAGKRWRPFLSVAAFQALRDTPGAALPQDLRKIAVAVECFHKASLIHDDIEDGDTLRYGEKTLHEEHGLAVALNVGDLLIGEGYRLIGACGVSAEQKAAMLLVASQGQRQLCQGQGAELCWTRKPEPLTPVQVLDIFRQKTAPAFEVALRLGALYAGVEQHDEVASILEGYSEALGIAYQIRDDLSDLGASGETNDIQGLRPSLLLAVAYERALGDKKRLLESRWRRNAAPDATNEAIEALYAELKADERARTLLETYKEEAIRSLRDLENANLKGLLRRVIGKIFNDTEIKGWCKEFEAKNALLRV
;
A
#
# COMPACT_ATOMS: atom_id res chain seq x y z
N MET A 1 -7.75 -19.61 21.39
CA MET A 1 -6.97 -18.39 21.65
C MET A 1 -7.97 -17.29 21.96
N GLN A 2 -7.84 -16.60 23.08
CA GLN A 2 -8.61 -15.37 23.31
C GLN A 2 -8.03 -14.33 22.35
N THR A 3 -8.81 -13.93 21.34
CA THR A 3 -8.42 -12.81 20.47
C THR A 3 -8.32 -11.57 21.35
N ASN A 4 -7.15 -10.96 21.42
CA ASN A 4 -7.00 -9.68 22.10
C ASN A 4 -8.01 -8.67 21.52
N PRO A 5 -8.71 -7.88 22.33
CA PRO A 5 -9.63 -6.88 21.82
C PRO A 5 -8.86 -5.90 20.94
N LEU A 6 -9.44 -5.60 19.76
CA LEU A 6 -8.87 -4.66 18.82
C LEU A 6 -8.77 -3.27 19.47
N THR A 7 -7.58 -2.70 19.49
CA THR A 7 -7.34 -1.31 19.90
C THR A 7 -6.99 -0.48 18.68
N ILE A 8 -7.67 0.67 18.52
CA ILE A 8 -7.36 1.59 17.42
C ILE A 8 -5.98 2.22 17.70
N PRO A 9 -5.03 2.14 16.74
CA PRO A 9 -3.73 2.75 16.89
C PRO A 9 -3.82 4.28 17.04
N ARG A 10 -2.69 4.90 17.47
CA ARG A 10 -2.62 6.35 17.56
C ARG A 10 -2.90 6.97 16.19
N PRO A 11 -3.91 7.88 16.08
CA PRO A 11 -4.28 8.50 14.81
C PRO A 11 -3.12 9.27 14.17
N VAL A 12 -2.93 9.06 12.86
CA VAL A 12 -2.05 9.87 12.03
C VAL A 12 -2.88 10.98 11.39
N PRO A 13 -2.37 12.22 11.31
CA PRO A 13 -3.08 13.31 10.67
C PRO A 13 -3.29 13.01 9.18
N ALA A 14 -4.53 13.00 8.72
CA ALA A 14 -4.82 12.94 7.30
C ALA A 14 -4.36 14.23 6.62
N GLN A 15 -3.60 14.10 5.52
CA GLN A 15 -3.24 15.25 4.71
C GLN A 15 -4.50 15.85 4.05
N ARG A 16 -4.53 17.18 3.91
CA ARG A 16 -5.57 17.85 3.14
C ARG A 16 -5.43 17.49 1.67
N VAL A 17 -6.55 17.21 1.02
CA VAL A 17 -6.57 17.03 -0.44
C VAL A 17 -6.44 18.40 -1.10
N ARG A 18 -5.28 18.67 -1.70
CA ARG A 18 -4.99 19.88 -2.46
C ARG A 18 -4.38 19.51 -3.80
N LEU A 19 -4.76 20.22 -4.86
CA LEU A 19 -4.15 20.00 -6.17
C LEU A 19 -2.68 20.42 -6.16
N PRO A 20 -1.79 19.63 -6.76
CA PRO A 20 -0.41 20.02 -6.96
C PRO A 20 -0.29 21.29 -7.83
N LYS A 21 0.82 22.02 -7.69
CA LYS A 21 1.18 23.10 -8.60
C LYS A 21 1.35 22.56 -10.03
N LYS A 22 1.09 23.39 -11.04
CA LYS A 22 1.10 22.98 -12.47
C LYS A 22 2.43 22.36 -12.93
N ASN A 23 3.57 22.78 -12.36
CA ASN A 23 4.89 22.25 -12.68
C ASN A 23 5.26 20.98 -11.90
N ILE A 24 4.29 20.38 -11.21
CA ILE A 24 4.39 19.06 -10.57
C ILE A 24 3.32 18.17 -11.18
N PRO A 25 3.65 16.91 -11.55
CA PRO A 25 2.67 15.98 -12.12
C PRO A 25 1.48 15.82 -11.18
N GLN A 26 0.26 15.88 -11.74
CA GLN A 26 -0.96 16.11 -10.95
C GLN A 26 -1.39 14.89 -10.14
N THR A 27 -1.08 13.70 -10.60
CA THR A 27 -1.45 12.45 -9.93
C THR A 27 -0.25 11.73 -9.32
N VAL A 28 -0.46 10.99 -8.24
CA VAL A 28 0.58 10.13 -7.63
C VAL A 28 1.11 9.10 -8.63
N VAL A 29 0.22 8.58 -9.47
CA VAL A 29 0.53 7.61 -10.52
C VAL A 29 1.54 8.18 -11.51
N GLU A 30 1.26 9.36 -12.04
CA GLU A 30 2.14 10.06 -12.97
C GLU A 30 3.50 10.34 -12.34
N ARG A 31 3.52 10.80 -11.07
CA ARG A 31 4.77 11.02 -10.32
C ARG A 31 5.58 9.74 -10.13
N ASN A 32 4.93 8.65 -9.76
CA ASN A 32 5.58 7.34 -9.61
C ASN A 32 6.09 6.80 -10.94
N HIS A 33 5.33 6.97 -12.01
CA HIS A 33 5.76 6.57 -13.35
C HIS A 33 7.03 7.33 -13.79
N ILE A 34 7.03 8.66 -13.65
CA ILE A 34 8.23 9.47 -13.95
C ILE A 34 9.41 9.04 -13.08
N LEU A 35 9.21 8.77 -11.79
CA LEU A 35 10.28 8.29 -10.92
C LEU A 35 10.90 6.97 -11.41
N GLN A 36 10.07 6.01 -11.86
CA GLN A 36 10.58 4.76 -12.41
C GLN A 36 11.43 4.98 -13.67
N LEU A 37 10.97 5.85 -14.55
CA LEU A 37 11.71 6.18 -15.78
C LEU A 37 13.02 6.92 -15.49
N VAL A 38 13.02 7.81 -14.48
CA VAL A 38 14.25 8.44 -13.98
C VAL A 38 15.23 7.40 -13.45
N ARG A 39 14.77 6.42 -12.69
CA ARG A 39 15.59 5.30 -12.17
C ARG A 39 16.27 4.52 -13.30
N HIS A 40 15.52 4.16 -14.33
CA HIS A 40 16.08 3.49 -15.51
C HIS A 40 17.12 4.36 -16.23
N TYR A 41 16.79 5.63 -16.43
CA TYR A 41 17.69 6.59 -17.06
C TYR A 41 19.03 6.74 -16.29
N VAL A 42 18.94 6.93 -14.97
CA VAL A 42 20.14 7.05 -14.12
C VAL A 42 20.95 5.76 -14.11
N ALA A 43 20.30 4.60 -14.09
CA ALA A 43 20.98 3.30 -14.17
C ALA A 43 21.70 3.08 -15.50
N GLU A 44 21.14 3.56 -16.62
CA GLU A 44 21.73 3.43 -17.97
C GLU A 44 22.88 4.42 -18.19
N TYR A 45 22.67 5.70 -17.87
CA TYR A 45 23.65 6.75 -18.13
C TYR A 45 24.71 6.92 -17.04
N ASN A 46 24.45 6.34 -15.86
CA ASN A 46 25.33 6.36 -14.67
C ASN A 46 25.97 7.73 -14.39
N PRO A 47 25.19 8.81 -14.29
CA PRO A 47 25.71 10.14 -14.02
C PRO A 47 26.32 10.19 -12.61
N VAL A 48 27.47 10.86 -12.48
CA VAL A 48 28.24 10.88 -11.23
C VAL A 48 27.98 12.16 -10.44
N PRO A 49 27.53 12.09 -9.18
CA PRO A 49 27.37 13.25 -8.33
C PRO A 49 28.74 13.68 -7.68
N PRO A 50 28.94 14.96 -7.31
CA PRO A 50 28.01 16.08 -7.58
C PRO A 50 28.00 16.47 -9.05
N MET A 51 26.82 16.76 -9.59
CA MET A 51 26.65 17.18 -10.98
C MET A 51 26.41 18.68 -11.05
N PRO A 52 27.12 19.43 -11.91
CA PRO A 52 26.88 20.85 -12.12
C PRO A 52 25.40 21.12 -12.53
N ALA A 53 24.85 22.22 -12.03
CA ALA A 53 23.44 22.54 -12.27
C ALA A 53 23.06 22.61 -13.76
N ASP A 54 23.98 23.11 -14.61
CA ASP A 54 23.76 23.20 -16.06
C ASP A 54 23.74 21.81 -16.74
N GLU A 55 24.56 20.89 -16.29
CA GLU A 55 24.58 19.50 -16.76
C GLU A 55 23.33 18.76 -16.30
N LEU A 56 22.91 18.96 -15.05
CA LEU A 56 21.66 18.40 -14.52
C LEU A 56 20.45 18.88 -15.33
N ARG A 57 20.39 20.17 -15.71
CA ARG A 57 19.36 20.71 -16.61
C ARG A 57 19.37 20.05 -17.99
N GLN A 58 20.53 19.77 -18.55
CA GLN A 58 20.64 19.09 -19.85
C GLN A 58 20.09 17.66 -19.76
N HIS A 59 20.43 16.92 -18.69
CA HIS A 59 19.88 15.59 -18.45
C HIS A 59 18.36 15.62 -18.25
N ALA A 60 17.84 16.60 -17.50
CA ALA A 60 16.41 16.79 -17.30
C ALA A 60 15.69 17.11 -18.63
N ALA A 61 16.24 18.00 -19.45
CA ALA A 61 15.68 18.34 -20.77
C ALA A 61 15.63 17.11 -21.70
N LYS A 62 16.72 16.34 -21.74
CA LYS A 62 16.78 15.10 -22.53
C LYS A 62 15.74 14.10 -22.08
N LEU A 63 15.53 13.95 -20.77
CA LEU A 63 14.56 13.02 -20.23
C LEU A 63 13.12 13.49 -20.51
N VAL A 64 12.81 14.79 -20.42
CA VAL A 64 11.52 15.38 -20.82
C VAL A 64 11.20 15.02 -22.28
N GLU A 65 12.18 15.15 -23.19
CA GLU A 65 12.00 14.80 -24.60
C GLU A 65 11.77 13.30 -24.80
N LEU A 66 12.55 12.45 -24.14
CA LEU A 66 12.39 10.99 -24.20
C LEU A 66 11.02 10.52 -23.68
N LEU A 67 10.55 11.12 -22.59
CA LEU A 67 9.26 10.80 -21.97
C LEU A 67 8.06 11.38 -22.70
N LYS A 68 8.30 12.34 -23.61
CA LYS A 68 7.25 13.13 -24.27
C LYS A 68 6.28 13.76 -23.27
N CYS A 69 6.76 14.10 -22.08
CA CYS A 69 5.98 14.77 -21.04
C CYS A 69 6.02 16.30 -21.22
N ASP A 70 5.20 17.02 -20.46
CA ASP A 70 5.18 18.47 -20.51
C ASP A 70 6.53 19.05 -20.06
N ALA A 71 7.08 20.00 -20.82
CA ALA A 71 8.32 20.69 -20.50
C ALA A 71 8.27 21.44 -19.15
N ILE A 72 7.09 21.72 -18.64
CA ILE A 72 6.90 22.33 -17.33
C ILE A 72 7.40 21.45 -16.17
N TYR A 73 7.58 20.14 -16.38
CA TYR A 73 8.11 19.19 -15.38
C TYR A 73 9.63 19.12 -15.34
N HIS A 74 10.32 19.93 -16.13
CA HIS A 74 11.78 19.91 -16.25
C HIS A 74 12.50 19.97 -14.89
N ASP A 75 12.17 20.93 -14.03
CA ASP A 75 12.82 21.13 -12.74
C ASP A 75 12.49 19.99 -11.76
N TYR A 76 11.23 19.49 -11.82
CA TYR A 76 10.81 18.33 -11.07
C TYR A 76 11.64 17.09 -11.43
N ILE A 77 11.82 16.82 -12.70
CA ILE A 77 12.65 15.72 -13.21
C ILE A 77 14.11 15.90 -12.81
N GLY A 78 14.64 17.12 -12.85
CA GLY A 78 16.00 17.43 -12.38
C GLY A 78 16.22 17.04 -10.91
N VAL A 79 15.25 17.35 -10.03
CA VAL A 79 15.30 16.92 -8.63
C VAL A 79 15.34 15.40 -8.50
N LEU A 80 14.52 14.69 -9.28
CA LEU A 80 14.49 13.22 -9.24
C LEU A 80 15.80 12.59 -9.74
N ILE A 81 16.42 13.13 -10.81
CA ILE A 81 17.72 12.68 -11.30
C ILE A 81 18.77 12.86 -10.21
N ASN A 82 18.85 14.05 -9.59
CA ASN A 82 19.76 14.30 -8.49
C ASN A 82 19.58 13.30 -7.34
N ASN A 83 18.33 13.05 -6.94
CA ASN A 83 18.03 12.10 -5.86
C ASN A 83 18.52 10.68 -6.17
N GLU A 84 18.29 10.21 -7.39
CA GLU A 84 18.69 8.86 -7.77
C GLU A 84 20.21 8.72 -7.93
N MET A 85 20.93 9.77 -8.34
CA MET A 85 22.40 9.79 -8.35
C MET A 85 22.99 9.66 -6.94
N TRP A 86 22.44 10.36 -5.96
CA TRP A 86 22.90 10.34 -4.58
C TRP A 86 22.39 9.15 -3.75
N ARG A 87 21.48 8.36 -4.27
CA ARG A 87 20.76 7.33 -3.51
C ARG A 87 21.70 6.34 -2.81
N GLU A 88 22.69 5.82 -3.52
CA GLU A 88 23.64 4.83 -2.96
C GLU A 88 24.56 5.46 -1.92
N THR A 89 25.06 6.67 -2.18
CA THR A 89 25.90 7.38 -1.23
C THR A 89 25.14 7.74 0.04
N LEU A 90 23.89 8.21 -0.10
CA LEU A 90 23.01 8.46 1.05
C LEU A 90 22.78 7.18 1.86
N ALA A 91 22.52 6.05 1.19
CA ALA A 91 22.31 4.76 1.87
C ALA A 91 23.51 4.34 2.73
N ALA A 92 24.73 4.70 2.34
CA ALA A 92 25.96 4.36 3.04
C ALA A 92 26.29 5.28 4.23
N VAL A 93 25.69 6.48 4.31
CA VAL A 93 25.91 7.40 5.45
C VAL A 93 25.13 6.91 6.67
N PRO A 94 25.73 6.77 7.87
CA PRO A 94 24.99 6.42 9.09
C PRO A 94 23.89 7.42 9.44
N PHE A 95 22.79 6.95 10.04
CA PHE A 95 21.64 7.79 10.36
C PHE A 95 22.01 8.99 11.25
N GLU A 96 22.92 8.81 12.20
CA GLU A 96 23.38 9.83 13.17
C GLU A 96 24.14 10.97 12.52
N ARG A 97 24.53 10.80 11.25
CA ARG A 97 25.23 11.81 10.45
C ARG A 97 24.34 12.45 9.39
N ARG A 98 23.04 12.13 9.40
CA ARG A 98 22.07 12.68 8.47
C ARG A 98 21.23 13.79 9.12
N LEU A 99 20.85 14.76 8.30
CA LEU A 99 19.90 15.81 8.66
C LEU A 99 18.58 15.58 7.92
N LEU A 100 17.47 15.55 8.65
CA LEU A 100 16.14 15.71 8.07
C LEU A 100 15.74 17.18 8.15
N LEU A 101 15.55 17.81 7.00
CA LEU A 101 15.13 19.20 6.88
C LEU A 101 13.67 19.28 6.43
N LEU A 102 12.80 19.72 7.31
CA LEU A 102 11.35 19.86 7.05
C LEU A 102 10.97 21.35 6.96
N PRO A 103 10.08 21.73 6.04
CA PRO A 103 9.58 23.09 5.95
C PRO A 103 8.42 23.30 6.92
N LYS A 104 8.36 24.50 7.53
CA LYS A 104 7.27 24.86 8.44
C LYS A 104 5.87 24.85 7.79
N CYS A 105 5.80 25.00 6.46
CA CYS A 105 4.52 25.07 5.74
C CYS A 105 3.76 23.73 5.66
N LEU A 106 4.36 22.62 6.09
CA LEU A 106 3.65 21.36 6.30
C LEU A 106 2.73 21.38 7.53
N ARG A 107 2.87 22.36 8.43
CA ARG A 107 2.00 22.50 9.61
C ARG A 107 0.60 22.96 9.20
N VAL A 108 -0.40 22.69 10.03
CA VAL A 108 -1.71 23.35 9.94
C VAL A 108 -1.56 24.74 10.55
N GLU A 109 -1.34 25.76 9.74
CA GLU A 109 -0.93 27.09 10.19
C GLU A 109 -1.89 27.71 11.21
N SER A 110 -3.19 27.63 10.95
CA SER A 110 -4.24 28.22 11.80
C SER A 110 -4.41 27.56 13.16
N LYS A 111 -3.85 26.36 13.38
CA LYS A 111 -4.09 25.55 14.58
C LYS A 111 -2.81 25.09 15.28
N CYS A 112 -1.65 25.27 14.66
CA CYS A 112 -0.39 24.78 15.21
C CYS A 112 0.03 25.59 16.45
N PRO A 113 0.20 24.96 17.63
CA PRO A 113 0.58 25.65 18.86
C PRO A 113 2.11 25.81 19.02
N ALA A 114 2.90 25.34 18.05
CA ALA A 114 4.35 25.26 18.15
C ALA A 114 4.98 26.66 18.06
N PRO A 115 5.85 27.06 19.03
CA PRO A 115 6.61 28.30 18.95
C PRO A 115 7.79 28.17 17.97
N PHE A 116 8.36 29.31 17.62
CA PHE A 116 9.61 29.39 16.88
C PHE A 116 10.74 29.87 17.79
N ASP A 117 11.93 29.31 17.59
CA ASP A 117 13.18 29.83 18.12
C ASP A 117 14.11 30.29 16.97
N GLU A 118 15.37 30.55 17.27
CA GLU A 118 16.38 30.96 16.30
C GLU A 118 16.74 29.87 15.28
N PHE A 119 16.42 28.60 15.58
CA PHE A 119 16.70 27.44 14.72
C PHE A 119 15.48 27.04 13.89
N GLY A 120 14.26 27.32 14.33
CA GLY A 120 13.06 27.00 13.60
C GLY A 120 11.83 26.70 14.46
N LEU A 121 10.94 25.84 13.97
CA LEU A 121 9.71 25.45 14.64
C LEU A 121 9.97 24.36 15.69
N LEU A 122 9.61 24.60 16.93
CA LEU A 122 9.67 23.62 18.02
C LEU A 122 8.35 22.81 18.07
N CYS A 123 8.29 21.70 17.35
CA CYS A 123 7.11 20.87 17.27
C CYS A 123 6.62 20.41 18.65
N LYS A 124 5.33 20.62 18.96
CA LYS A 124 4.68 20.22 20.22
C LYS A 124 3.93 18.90 20.13
N GLN A 125 4.14 18.13 19.06
CA GLN A 125 3.51 16.83 18.86
C GLN A 125 1.99 16.85 19.04
N CYS A 126 1.35 17.89 18.48
CA CYS A 126 -0.08 18.14 18.65
C CYS A 126 -1.00 17.23 17.80
N GLY A 127 -0.45 16.40 16.94
CA GLY A 127 -1.22 15.46 16.11
C GLY A 127 -1.95 16.09 14.92
N LEU A 128 -1.61 17.32 14.52
CA LEU A 128 -2.33 18.04 13.47
C LEU A 128 -1.70 17.95 12.08
N CYS A 129 -0.42 17.56 11.98
CA CYS A 129 0.31 17.50 10.71
C CYS A 129 1.39 16.41 10.73
N SER A 130 1.94 16.09 9.57
CA SER A 130 2.94 15.04 9.38
C SER A 130 4.32 15.36 9.98
N ILE A 131 4.62 16.61 10.31
CA ILE A 131 5.92 17.00 10.90
C ILE A 131 6.24 16.16 12.14
N GLN A 132 5.25 15.96 13.01
CA GLN A 132 5.42 15.20 14.24
C GLN A 132 5.90 13.77 13.98
N ASP A 133 5.25 13.06 13.08
CA ASP A 133 5.55 11.64 12.83
C ASP A 133 6.89 11.49 12.11
N LEU A 134 7.17 12.35 11.12
CA LEU A 134 8.44 12.39 10.41
C LEU A 134 9.61 12.73 11.36
N GLN A 135 9.44 13.72 12.23
CA GLN A 135 10.45 14.11 13.22
C GLN A 135 10.67 12.97 14.22
N THR A 136 9.62 12.41 14.81
CA THR A 136 9.72 11.36 15.82
C THR A 136 10.46 10.13 15.27
N GLU A 137 10.15 9.71 14.05
CA GLU A 137 10.81 8.55 13.46
C GLU A 137 12.27 8.85 13.08
N ALA A 138 12.54 10.00 12.47
CA ALA A 138 13.90 10.37 12.13
C ALA A 138 14.80 10.50 13.36
N GLU A 139 14.33 11.14 14.44
CA GLU A 139 15.06 11.23 15.72
C GLU A 139 15.27 9.85 16.34
N ARG A 140 14.29 8.94 16.25
CA ARG A 140 14.43 7.56 16.72
C ARG A 140 15.55 6.80 15.98
N LEU A 141 15.70 7.05 14.68
CA LEU A 141 16.78 6.47 13.85
C LEU A 141 18.15 7.12 14.12
N GLY A 142 18.19 8.28 14.76
CA GLY A 142 19.42 9.00 15.08
C GLY A 142 19.66 10.27 14.25
N TYR A 143 18.76 10.64 13.34
CA TYR A 143 18.88 11.88 12.55
C TYR A 143 18.90 13.12 13.44
N ALA A 144 19.65 14.13 13.03
CA ALA A 144 19.33 15.50 13.41
C ALA A 144 18.08 15.95 12.63
N VAL A 145 17.13 16.60 13.28
CA VAL A 145 15.92 17.10 12.63
C VAL A 145 15.80 18.61 12.80
N LEU A 146 15.54 19.31 11.70
CA LEU A 146 15.32 20.75 11.71
C LEU A 146 14.03 21.07 10.95
N VAL A 147 13.11 21.80 11.59
CA VAL A 147 11.89 22.32 10.97
C VAL A 147 12.05 23.83 10.80
N ALA A 148 12.65 24.26 9.68
CA ALA A 148 13.13 25.63 9.52
C ALA A 148 12.81 26.23 8.14
N GLU A 149 12.94 27.55 8.09
CA GLU A 149 13.05 28.32 6.86
C GLU A 149 14.50 28.87 6.77
N GLY A 150 15.22 28.43 5.73
CA GLY A 150 16.50 29.06 5.39
C GLY A 150 17.71 28.13 5.39
N SER A 151 18.61 28.45 4.47
CA SER A 151 19.81 27.66 4.20
C SER A 151 20.98 27.95 5.16
N ALA A 152 21.01 29.09 5.84
CA ALA A 152 22.17 29.54 6.63
C ALA A 152 22.50 28.58 7.79
N ILE A 153 21.51 28.12 8.52
CA ILE A 153 21.69 27.17 9.64
C ILE A 153 22.16 25.83 9.11
N VAL A 154 21.57 25.35 8.03
CA VAL A 154 21.96 24.09 7.37
C VAL A 154 23.42 24.13 6.93
N MET A 155 23.86 25.25 6.33
CA MET A 155 25.25 25.44 5.91
C MET A 155 26.22 25.46 7.10
N SER A 156 25.84 26.08 8.21
CA SER A 156 26.62 26.05 9.43
C SER A 156 26.75 24.62 9.99
N MET A 157 25.70 23.84 9.98
CA MET A 157 25.72 22.44 10.44
C MET A 157 26.61 21.56 9.55
N ILE A 158 26.58 21.76 8.24
CA ILE A 158 27.47 21.07 7.28
C ILE A 158 28.94 21.44 7.57
N GLN A 159 29.24 22.71 7.75
CA GLN A 159 30.60 23.18 8.01
C GLN A 159 31.20 22.62 9.29
N THR A 160 30.38 22.22 10.27
CA THR A 160 30.89 21.56 11.50
C THR A 160 31.38 20.13 11.25
N GLY A 161 31.10 19.54 10.08
CA GLY A 161 31.44 18.15 9.75
C GLY A 161 30.58 17.10 10.52
N LYS A 162 29.54 17.54 11.24
CA LYS A 162 28.62 16.64 11.97
C LYS A 162 27.56 16.04 11.06
N ILE A 163 27.20 16.75 10.00
CA ILE A 163 26.22 16.33 9.00
C ILE A 163 26.95 15.98 7.71
N GLU A 164 26.76 14.75 7.26
CA GLU A 164 27.37 14.21 6.05
C GLU A 164 26.33 13.91 4.95
N ALA A 165 25.02 14.00 5.26
CA ALA A 165 23.97 13.86 4.27
C ALA A 165 22.70 14.61 4.68
N ILE A 166 21.90 15.02 3.70
CA ILE A 166 20.64 15.74 3.93
C ILE A 166 19.50 15.04 3.20
N VAL A 167 18.38 14.83 3.94
CA VAL A 167 17.09 14.52 3.39
C VAL A 167 16.22 15.76 3.57
N GLY A 168 15.87 16.44 2.49
CA GLY A 168 15.16 17.72 2.51
C GLY A 168 13.75 17.61 1.93
N VAL A 169 12.85 18.45 2.44
CA VAL A 169 11.51 18.65 1.87
C VAL A 169 11.35 20.14 1.61
N SER A 170 11.05 20.53 0.36
CA SER A 170 10.86 21.94 0.03
C SER A 170 10.12 22.15 -1.29
N CYS A 171 9.68 23.37 -1.57
CA CYS A 171 9.13 23.70 -2.89
C CYS A 171 10.24 23.75 -3.95
N LEU A 172 9.91 23.47 -5.22
CA LEU A 172 10.89 23.39 -6.33
C LEU A 172 11.74 24.64 -6.44
N SER A 173 11.17 25.83 -6.31
CA SER A 173 11.90 27.10 -6.39
C SER A 173 12.96 27.30 -5.29
N VAL A 174 12.80 26.66 -4.12
CA VAL A 174 13.80 26.67 -3.06
C VAL A 174 14.87 25.61 -3.33
N LEU A 175 14.46 24.43 -3.81
CA LEU A 175 15.40 23.37 -4.16
C LEU A 175 16.36 23.82 -5.27
N GLU A 176 15.85 24.47 -6.32
CA GLU A 176 16.66 25.02 -7.41
C GLU A 176 17.74 25.97 -6.88
N ARG A 177 17.40 26.83 -5.92
CA ARG A 177 18.36 27.73 -5.27
C ARG A 177 19.34 27.02 -4.32
N ALA A 178 18.97 25.87 -3.77
CA ALA A 178 19.80 25.10 -2.86
C ALA A 178 20.86 24.24 -3.58
N PHE A 179 20.62 23.81 -4.81
CA PHE A 179 21.51 22.93 -5.56
C PHE A 179 22.97 23.44 -5.65
N PRO A 180 23.27 24.71 -5.98
CA PRO A 180 24.63 25.17 -6.03
C PRO A 180 25.39 25.04 -4.70
N TYR A 181 24.69 25.16 -3.57
CA TYR A 181 25.30 24.98 -2.25
C TYR A 181 25.58 23.51 -1.94
N MET A 182 24.69 22.61 -2.37
CA MET A 182 24.86 21.18 -2.22
C MET A 182 25.99 20.65 -3.12
N GLU A 183 26.12 21.17 -4.34
CA GLU A 183 27.19 20.90 -5.26
C GLU A 183 28.54 21.33 -4.63
N ALA A 184 28.61 22.56 -4.11
CA ALA A 184 29.83 23.09 -3.48
C ALA A 184 30.22 22.33 -2.21
N ALA A 185 29.27 21.84 -1.43
CA ALA A 185 29.50 21.04 -0.23
C ALA A 185 29.89 19.59 -0.54
N ALA A 186 29.58 19.09 -1.74
CA ALA A 186 29.83 17.73 -2.19
C ALA A 186 29.30 16.64 -1.22
N ILE A 187 28.18 16.92 -0.52
CA ILE A 187 27.54 15.96 0.37
C ILE A 187 26.26 15.40 -0.26
N PRO A 188 25.91 14.15 -0.01
CA PRO A 188 24.66 13.57 -0.47
C PRO A 188 23.47 14.40 -0.03
N GLY A 189 22.72 14.92 -0.98
CA GLY A 189 21.49 15.67 -0.74
C GLY A 189 20.36 15.16 -1.62
N VAL A 190 19.32 14.64 -0.98
CA VAL A 190 18.08 14.25 -1.65
C VAL A 190 16.94 15.14 -1.18
N ALA A 191 15.99 15.39 -2.07
CA ALA A 191 14.90 16.29 -1.77
C ALA A 191 13.57 15.76 -2.28
N VAL A 192 12.51 15.85 -1.45
CA VAL A 192 11.15 15.56 -1.85
C VAL A 192 10.41 16.88 -2.10
N PRO A 193 9.95 17.13 -3.34
CA PRO A 193 9.24 18.35 -3.66
C PRO A 193 7.89 18.45 -2.94
N LEU A 194 7.60 19.63 -2.35
CA LEU A 194 6.25 19.96 -1.91
C LEU A 194 5.31 20.04 -3.12
N LEU A 195 4.07 19.61 -2.95
CA LEU A 195 3.06 19.65 -4.02
C LEU A 195 2.53 21.06 -4.28
N GLN A 196 2.63 21.98 -3.32
CA GLN A 196 2.26 23.41 -3.45
C GLN A 196 3.45 24.31 -3.04
N ASP A 197 3.39 25.59 -3.41
CA ASP A 197 4.41 26.59 -3.11
C ASP A 197 3.88 27.89 -2.49
N ASP A 198 2.63 27.86 -2.03
CA ASP A 198 1.96 28.99 -1.37
C ASP A 198 2.32 29.14 0.12
N CYS A 199 3.20 28.30 0.64
CA CYS A 199 3.72 28.32 2.02
C CYS A 199 2.67 28.15 3.14
N ILE A 200 1.47 27.67 2.80
CA ILE A 200 0.37 27.49 3.76
C ILE A 200 -0.21 26.09 3.63
N ASP A 201 -0.21 25.32 4.72
CA ASP A 201 -0.84 23.98 4.77
C ASP A 201 -0.46 23.11 3.55
N THR A 202 0.81 23.13 3.16
CA THR A 202 1.31 22.40 1.98
C THR A 202 1.29 20.89 2.20
N THR A 203 1.27 20.13 1.11
CA THR A 203 1.30 18.67 1.12
C THR A 203 2.51 18.12 0.39
N VAL A 204 2.82 16.85 0.61
CA VAL A 204 3.98 16.18 0.04
C VAL A 204 3.69 14.68 -0.12
N ASP A 205 4.39 14.01 -1.01
CA ASP A 205 4.35 12.55 -1.11
C ASP A 205 5.09 11.92 0.10
N LEU A 206 4.35 11.61 1.16
CA LEU A 206 4.90 11.09 2.41
C LEU A 206 5.68 9.79 2.22
N ASP A 207 5.20 8.89 1.36
CA ASP A 207 5.86 7.61 1.09
C ASP A 207 7.29 7.80 0.57
N TRP A 208 7.54 8.87 -0.21
CA TRP A 208 8.89 9.16 -0.69
C TRP A 208 9.80 9.67 0.42
N ILE A 209 9.25 10.46 1.37
CA ILE A 209 10.02 10.89 2.54
C ILE A 209 10.38 9.68 3.40
N TRP A 210 9.40 8.80 3.64
CA TRP A 210 9.61 7.57 4.39
C TRP A 210 10.67 6.66 3.74
N ASP A 211 10.65 6.52 2.39
CA ASP A 211 11.66 5.74 1.67
C ASP A 211 13.08 6.30 1.88
N TYR A 212 13.28 7.63 1.85
CA TYR A 212 14.57 8.23 2.09
C TYR A 212 15.01 8.22 3.56
N ILE A 213 14.11 8.43 4.51
CA ILE A 213 14.42 8.39 5.95
C ILE A 213 14.96 7.00 6.34
N HIS A 214 14.37 5.95 5.81
CA HIS A 214 14.74 4.57 6.15
C HIS A 214 15.80 3.97 5.22
N LEU A 215 16.27 4.71 4.23
CA LEU A 215 17.21 4.19 3.24
C LEU A 215 18.53 3.80 3.91
N THR A 216 18.97 2.55 3.73
CA THR A 216 20.22 2.02 4.27
C THR A 216 20.91 1.10 3.26
N SER A 217 22.24 1.01 3.32
CA SER A 217 23.03 0.06 2.51
C SER A 217 22.74 -1.39 2.87
N ASP A 218 22.28 -1.67 4.10
CA ASP A 218 21.92 -3.01 4.56
C ASP A 218 20.68 -3.56 3.85
N ASP A 219 19.80 -2.70 3.33
CA ASP A 219 18.69 -3.10 2.47
C ASP A 219 19.18 -3.31 1.03
N GLN A 220 19.55 -4.52 0.69
CA GLN A 220 19.95 -4.90 -0.69
C GLN A 220 18.78 -4.89 -1.69
N THR A 221 17.53 -4.82 -1.21
CA THR A 221 16.34 -4.76 -2.06
C THR A 221 15.93 -3.34 -2.44
N ARG A 222 16.65 -2.31 -1.99
CA ARG A 222 16.32 -0.89 -2.22
C ARG A 222 16.18 -0.49 -3.69
N ARG A 223 16.83 -1.23 -4.61
CA ARG A 223 16.71 -1.03 -6.06
C ARG A 223 15.82 -2.04 -6.75
N LEU A 224 15.18 -2.96 -6.03
CA LEU A 224 14.28 -3.93 -6.62
C LEU A 224 13.09 -3.22 -7.26
N ASP A 225 12.87 -3.46 -8.54
CA ASP A 225 11.71 -2.96 -9.26
C ASP A 225 10.46 -3.79 -8.89
N LEU A 226 9.65 -3.23 -8.00
CA LEU A 226 8.43 -3.87 -7.54
C LEU A 226 7.36 -3.95 -8.64
N SER A 227 7.42 -3.07 -9.67
CA SER A 227 6.50 -3.12 -10.79
C SER A 227 6.85 -4.29 -11.69
N ALA A 228 8.12 -4.42 -12.08
CA ALA A 228 8.59 -5.56 -12.86
C ALA A 228 8.35 -6.91 -12.16
N LEU A 229 8.56 -6.96 -10.83
CA LEU A 229 8.27 -8.15 -10.03
C LEU A 229 6.78 -8.51 -10.06
N ARG A 230 5.91 -7.51 -10.00
CA ARG A 230 4.46 -7.70 -10.09
C ARG A 230 4.04 -8.17 -11.47
N ASP A 231 4.57 -7.57 -12.52
CA ASP A 231 4.29 -7.97 -13.91
C ASP A 231 4.72 -9.43 -14.17
N GLU A 232 5.86 -9.86 -13.59
CA GLU A 232 6.29 -11.26 -13.65
C GLU A 232 5.30 -12.18 -12.93
N VAL A 233 4.82 -11.80 -11.76
CA VAL A 233 3.80 -12.56 -11.02
C VAL A 233 2.48 -12.62 -11.80
N ASP A 234 2.03 -11.53 -12.38
CA ASP A 234 0.80 -11.47 -13.18
C ASP A 234 0.89 -12.38 -14.40
N PHE A 235 2.06 -12.46 -15.05
CA PHE A 235 2.31 -13.37 -16.17
C PHE A 235 2.09 -14.84 -15.81
N TRP A 236 2.32 -15.24 -14.56
CA TRP A 236 2.11 -16.64 -14.12
C TRP A 236 0.64 -17.07 -14.13
N PHE A 237 -0.29 -16.13 -14.20
CA PHE A 237 -1.73 -16.39 -14.28
C PHE A 237 -2.28 -16.38 -15.71
N THR A 238 -1.41 -16.32 -16.72
CA THR A 238 -1.82 -16.58 -18.11
C THR A 238 -2.19 -18.06 -18.30
N PRO A 239 -3.13 -18.40 -19.20
CA PRO A 239 -3.56 -19.78 -19.41
C PRO A 239 -2.39 -20.75 -19.65
N ALA A 240 -1.42 -20.38 -20.49
CA ALA A 240 -0.26 -21.20 -20.78
C ALA A 240 0.64 -21.42 -19.55
N SER A 241 0.83 -20.40 -18.71
CA SER A 241 1.62 -20.52 -17.48
C SER A 241 0.90 -21.38 -16.44
N LEU A 242 -0.41 -21.25 -16.30
CA LEU A 242 -1.21 -22.08 -15.40
C LEU A 242 -1.15 -23.55 -15.80
N ASP A 243 -1.20 -23.86 -17.11
CA ASP A 243 -1.05 -25.23 -17.61
C ASP A 243 0.33 -25.83 -17.31
N LEU A 244 1.38 -25.02 -17.34
CA LEU A 244 2.72 -25.45 -16.94
C LEU A 244 2.85 -25.69 -15.43
N ILE A 245 2.19 -24.88 -14.59
CA ILE A 245 2.29 -24.96 -13.13
C ILE A 245 1.40 -26.07 -12.55
N MET A 246 0.18 -26.19 -13.06
CA MET A 246 -0.86 -27.06 -12.52
C MET A 246 -0.99 -28.39 -13.29
N GLY A 247 -0.44 -28.48 -14.49
CA GLY A 247 -0.65 -29.56 -15.47
C GLY A 247 -1.86 -29.28 -16.38
N ALA A 248 -2.15 -30.02 -17.42
CA ALA A 248 -3.32 -29.82 -18.29
C ALA A 248 -4.64 -30.18 -17.57
N ALA A 249 -5.71 -29.42 -17.80
CA ALA A 249 -7.02 -29.68 -17.19
C ALA A 249 -7.56 -31.06 -17.62
N GLN A 250 -8.01 -31.87 -16.66
CA GLN A 250 -8.49 -33.24 -16.90
C GLN A 250 -10.01 -33.31 -17.15
N GLY A 251 -10.72 -32.18 -16.98
CA GLY A 251 -12.17 -32.13 -17.15
C GLY A 251 -12.74 -30.72 -17.09
N GLU A 252 -14.04 -30.60 -17.28
CA GLU A 252 -14.73 -29.32 -17.38
C GLU A 252 -14.61 -28.49 -16.10
N THR A 253 -14.74 -29.09 -14.91
CA THR A 253 -14.61 -28.39 -13.63
C THR A 253 -13.24 -27.76 -13.45
N GLU A 254 -12.16 -28.50 -13.81
CA GLU A 254 -10.80 -27.94 -13.77
C GLU A 254 -10.60 -26.85 -14.83
N ALA A 255 -11.21 -26.97 -16.00
CA ALA A 255 -11.16 -25.93 -17.03
C ALA A 255 -11.84 -24.64 -16.55
N ILE A 256 -13.01 -24.74 -15.92
CA ILE A 256 -13.73 -23.60 -15.31
C ILE A 256 -12.87 -22.97 -14.18
N ALA A 257 -12.30 -23.79 -13.29
CA ALA A 257 -11.44 -23.32 -12.20
C ALA A 257 -10.23 -22.52 -12.71
N ARG A 258 -9.59 -22.99 -13.80
CA ARG A 258 -8.44 -22.29 -14.42
C ARG A 258 -8.83 -21.00 -15.10
N GLN A 259 -9.94 -21.03 -15.85
CA GLN A 259 -10.47 -19.80 -16.44
C GLN A 259 -10.74 -18.76 -15.36
N TRP A 260 -11.39 -19.16 -14.25
CA TRP A 260 -11.63 -18.29 -13.11
C TRP A 260 -10.34 -17.79 -12.45
N LEU A 261 -9.35 -18.65 -12.27
CA LEU A 261 -8.05 -18.29 -11.71
C LEU A 261 -7.32 -17.27 -12.59
N GLY A 262 -7.43 -17.37 -13.92
CA GLY A 262 -6.88 -16.44 -14.90
C GLY A 262 -7.64 -15.12 -15.04
N ARG A 263 -8.90 -15.03 -14.58
CA ARG A 263 -9.69 -13.78 -14.63
C ARG A 263 -9.02 -12.66 -13.85
N ALA A 264 -9.36 -11.42 -14.18
CA ALA A 264 -8.81 -10.20 -13.58
C ALA A 264 -8.72 -10.25 -12.04
N GLY A 265 -7.75 -9.55 -11.48
CA GLY A 265 -7.51 -9.44 -10.05
C GLY A 265 -6.26 -8.64 -9.78
N LYS A 266 -6.16 -8.05 -8.60
CA LYS A 266 -5.01 -7.21 -8.21
C LYS A 266 -3.73 -8.01 -7.92
N ARG A 267 -3.82 -9.31 -7.73
CA ARG A 267 -2.72 -10.26 -7.44
C ARG A 267 -1.80 -9.86 -6.28
N TRP A 268 -2.30 -9.08 -5.33
CA TRP A 268 -1.48 -8.61 -4.21
C TRP A 268 -0.95 -9.75 -3.34
N ARG A 269 -1.76 -10.78 -3.09
CA ARG A 269 -1.37 -11.91 -2.25
C ARG A 269 -0.25 -12.76 -2.88
N PRO A 270 -0.36 -13.22 -4.13
CA PRO A 270 0.76 -13.83 -4.85
C PRO A 270 2.02 -12.96 -4.87
N PHE A 271 1.86 -11.67 -5.16
CA PHE A 271 2.96 -10.72 -5.16
C PHE A 271 3.65 -10.63 -3.79
N LEU A 272 2.90 -10.58 -2.69
CA LEU A 272 3.45 -10.55 -1.33
C LEU A 272 4.26 -11.80 -0.99
N SER A 273 3.80 -12.99 -1.40
CA SER A 273 4.56 -14.24 -1.21
C SER A 273 5.91 -14.18 -1.91
N VAL A 274 5.92 -13.71 -3.15
CA VAL A 274 7.14 -13.59 -3.97
C VAL A 274 8.06 -12.50 -3.43
N ALA A 275 7.50 -11.37 -3.01
CA ALA A 275 8.25 -10.27 -2.42
C ALA A 275 8.93 -10.69 -1.10
N ALA A 276 8.22 -11.40 -0.22
CA ALA A 276 8.80 -11.91 1.03
C ALA A 276 9.95 -12.89 0.77
N PHE A 277 9.76 -13.84 -0.16
CA PHE A 277 10.83 -14.73 -0.59
C PHE A 277 12.03 -13.97 -1.12
N GLN A 278 11.80 -12.99 -2.01
CA GLN A 278 12.84 -12.20 -2.66
C GLN A 278 13.68 -11.38 -1.66
N ALA A 279 13.04 -10.92 -0.58
CA ALA A 279 13.72 -10.18 0.48
C ALA A 279 14.57 -11.08 1.40
N LEU A 280 14.15 -12.33 1.60
CA LEU A 280 14.75 -13.23 2.58
C LEU A 280 15.80 -14.20 1.99
N ARG A 281 15.91 -14.25 0.66
CA ARG A 281 16.92 -15.08 0.00
C ARG A 281 18.30 -14.42 0.03
N ASP A 282 19.37 -15.23 -0.06
CA ASP A 282 20.76 -14.76 0.02
C ASP A 282 21.14 -13.76 -1.08
N THR A 283 20.53 -13.87 -2.26
CA THR A 283 20.78 -13.00 -3.41
C THR A 283 19.50 -12.36 -3.91
N PRO A 284 19.03 -11.25 -3.31
CA PRO A 284 17.90 -10.48 -3.83
C PRO A 284 18.13 -10.06 -5.28
N GLY A 285 17.11 -10.17 -6.13
CA GLY A 285 17.20 -9.81 -7.55
C GLY A 285 17.65 -10.94 -8.49
N ALA A 286 18.11 -12.10 -7.99
CA ALA A 286 18.35 -13.27 -8.84
C ALA A 286 17.05 -13.84 -9.42
N ALA A 287 17.13 -14.65 -10.52
CA ALA A 287 15.97 -15.27 -11.13
C ALA A 287 15.14 -16.09 -10.12
N LEU A 288 13.81 -16.02 -10.23
CA LEU A 288 12.90 -16.67 -9.30
C LEU A 288 12.86 -18.19 -9.52
N PRO A 289 12.86 -19.02 -8.45
CA PRO A 289 12.73 -20.47 -8.58
C PRO A 289 11.38 -20.87 -9.18
N GLN A 290 11.37 -21.93 -9.98
CA GLN A 290 10.12 -22.40 -10.63
C GLN A 290 9.05 -22.81 -9.60
N ASP A 291 9.44 -23.43 -8.49
CA ASP A 291 8.51 -23.87 -7.44
C ASP A 291 7.83 -22.71 -6.70
N LEU A 292 8.45 -21.52 -6.68
CA LEU A 292 7.83 -20.32 -6.11
C LEU A 292 6.52 -19.97 -6.82
N ARG A 293 6.41 -20.28 -8.12
CA ARG A 293 5.17 -20.12 -8.90
C ARG A 293 4.03 -20.96 -8.34
N LYS A 294 4.33 -22.18 -7.85
CA LYS A 294 3.32 -23.05 -7.21
C LYS A 294 2.77 -22.39 -5.94
N ILE A 295 3.62 -21.77 -5.14
CA ILE A 295 3.20 -21.05 -3.93
C ILE A 295 2.33 -19.84 -4.27
N ALA A 296 2.75 -19.03 -5.24
CA ALA A 296 1.99 -17.87 -5.70
C ALA A 296 0.61 -18.28 -6.23
N VAL A 297 0.54 -19.35 -7.03
CA VAL A 297 -0.73 -19.88 -7.56
C VAL A 297 -1.57 -20.50 -6.45
N ALA A 298 -0.98 -21.20 -5.47
CA ALA A 298 -1.70 -21.76 -4.33
C ALA A 298 -2.40 -20.68 -3.51
N VAL A 299 -1.67 -19.58 -3.21
CA VAL A 299 -2.24 -18.42 -2.50
C VAL A 299 -3.43 -17.82 -3.24
N GLU A 300 -3.32 -17.71 -4.56
CA GLU A 300 -4.41 -17.18 -5.38
C GLU A 300 -5.56 -18.20 -5.51
N CYS A 301 -5.30 -19.50 -5.51
CA CYS A 301 -6.35 -20.53 -5.45
C CYS A 301 -7.24 -20.35 -4.21
N PHE A 302 -6.64 -20.18 -3.02
CA PHE A 302 -7.40 -19.89 -1.79
C PHE A 302 -8.21 -18.61 -1.90
N HIS A 303 -7.62 -17.53 -2.44
CA HIS A 303 -8.30 -16.27 -2.62
C HIS A 303 -9.44 -16.35 -3.64
N LYS A 304 -9.22 -16.97 -4.79
CA LYS A 304 -10.26 -17.12 -5.82
C LYS A 304 -11.37 -18.04 -5.39
N ALA A 305 -11.09 -19.05 -4.56
CA ALA A 305 -12.09 -19.89 -3.92
C ALA A 305 -12.98 -19.07 -2.97
N SER A 306 -12.37 -18.24 -2.10
CA SER A 306 -13.15 -17.40 -1.19
C SER A 306 -14.07 -16.44 -1.94
N LEU A 307 -13.63 -15.87 -3.07
CA LEU A 307 -14.47 -14.99 -3.89
C LEU A 307 -15.68 -15.72 -4.49
N ILE A 308 -15.53 -17.01 -4.89
CA ILE A 308 -16.67 -17.80 -5.38
C ILE A 308 -17.69 -18.01 -4.26
N HIS A 309 -17.21 -18.37 -3.06
CA HIS A 309 -18.07 -18.60 -1.92
C HIS A 309 -18.74 -17.30 -1.46
N ASP A 310 -18.00 -16.18 -1.39
CA ASP A 310 -18.55 -14.85 -1.09
C ASP A 310 -19.65 -14.45 -2.09
N ASP A 311 -19.41 -14.62 -3.41
CA ASP A 311 -20.41 -14.32 -4.45
C ASP A 311 -21.72 -15.12 -4.27
N ILE A 312 -21.61 -16.37 -3.82
CA ILE A 312 -22.77 -17.23 -3.53
C ILE A 312 -23.48 -16.76 -2.25
N GLU A 313 -22.73 -16.48 -1.19
CA GLU A 313 -23.23 -16.07 0.12
C GLU A 313 -23.94 -14.71 0.08
N ASP A 314 -23.42 -13.80 -0.75
CA ASP A 314 -23.94 -12.44 -0.92
C ASP A 314 -24.99 -12.33 -2.04
N GLY A 315 -25.10 -13.35 -2.90
CA GLY A 315 -26.00 -13.35 -4.07
C GLY A 315 -25.55 -12.35 -5.15
N ASP A 316 -24.24 -12.11 -5.26
CA ASP A 316 -23.68 -11.18 -6.23
C ASP A 316 -23.80 -11.73 -7.65
N THR A 317 -24.34 -10.96 -8.59
CA THR A 317 -24.53 -11.40 -9.98
C THR A 317 -23.34 -11.10 -10.89
N LEU A 318 -22.51 -10.10 -10.52
CA LEU A 318 -21.36 -9.64 -11.29
C LEU A 318 -20.11 -9.55 -10.42
N ARG A 319 -18.97 -9.98 -10.98
CA ARG A 319 -17.62 -9.80 -10.42
C ARG A 319 -16.65 -9.41 -11.53
N TYR A 320 -15.88 -8.32 -11.34
CA TYR A 320 -14.99 -7.75 -12.36
C TYR A 320 -15.69 -7.39 -13.68
N GLY A 321 -16.97 -7.01 -13.63
CA GLY A 321 -17.79 -6.68 -14.81
C GLY A 321 -18.28 -7.91 -15.60
N GLU A 322 -18.00 -9.13 -15.14
CA GLU A 322 -18.49 -10.39 -15.72
C GLU A 322 -19.45 -11.10 -14.75
N LYS A 323 -20.25 -12.04 -15.27
CA LYS A 323 -21.12 -12.87 -14.42
C LYS A 323 -20.30 -13.66 -13.40
N THR A 324 -20.83 -13.77 -12.18
CA THR A 324 -20.27 -14.67 -11.16
C THR A 324 -20.40 -16.13 -11.60
N LEU A 325 -19.58 -17.03 -11.04
CA LEU A 325 -19.60 -18.43 -11.47
C LEU A 325 -20.94 -19.11 -11.22
N HIS A 326 -21.65 -18.77 -10.14
CA HIS A 326 -22.95 -19.37 -9.87
C HIS A 326 -24.06 -18.87 -10.82
N GLU A 327 -23.93 -17.67 -11.37
CA GLU A 327 -24.81 -17.14 -12.42
C GLU A 327 -24.47 -17.72 -13.81
N GLU A 328 -23.20 -18.07 -14.06
CA GLU A 328 -22.76 -18.61 -15.35
C GLU A 328 -22.95 -20.13 -15.45
N HIS A 329 -22.60 -20.86 -14.39
CA HIS A 329 -22.55 -22.33 -14.39
C HIS A 329 -23.52 -22.99 -13.39
N GLY A 330 -24.26 -22.20 -12.62
CA GLY A 330 -25.15 -22.67 -11.56
C GLY A 330 -24.44 -22.91 -10.23
N LEU A 331 -25.23 -22.83 -9.15
CA LEU A 331 -24.75 -22.89 -7.76
C LEU A 331 -23.90 -24.13 -7.46
N ALA A 332 -24.35 -25.32 -7.88
CA ALA A 332 -23.67 -26.57 -7.56
C ALA A 332 -22.26 -26.65 -8.20
N VAL A 333 -22.11 -26.19 -9.45
CA VAL A 333 -20.82 -26.16 -10.14
C VAL A 333 -19.90 -25.13 -9.50
N ALA A 334 -20.40 -23.93 -9.22
CA ALA A 334 -19.61 -22.86 -8.60
C ALA A 334 -19.07 -23.28 -7.23
N LEU A 335 -19.90 -23.89 -6.36
CA LEU A 335 -19.48 -24.41 -5.07
C LEU A 335 -18.36 -25.46 -5.22
N ASN A 336 -18.56 -26.42 -6.14
CA ASN A 336 -17.56 -27.47 -6.40
C ASN A 336 -16.24 -26.90 -6.94
N VAL A 337 -16.28 -25.86 -7.77
CA VAL A 337 -15.08 -25.17 -8.28
C VAL A 337 -14.34 -24.47 -7.13
N GLY A 338 -15.05 -23.84 -6.20
CA GLY A 338 -14.47 -23.25 -4.99
C GLY A 338 -13.72 -24.30 -4.15
N ASP A 339 -14.36 -25.43 -3.87
CA ASP A 339 -13.76 -26.54 -3.11
C ASP A 339 -12.55 -27.14 -3.84
N LEU A 340 -12.63 -27.30 -5.17
CA LEU A 340 -11.52 -27.76 -6.00
C LEU A 340 -10.31 -26.83 -5.90
N LEU A 341 -10.51 -25.51 -5.95
CA LEU A 341 -9.43 -24.52 -5.81
C LEU A 341 -8.78 -24.58 -4.44
N ILE A 342 -9.53 -24.78 -3.36
CA ILE A 342 -8.96 -25.00 -2.01
C ILE A 342 -8.07 -26.23 -2.01
N GLY A 343 -8.57 -27.36 -2.53
CA GLY A 343 -7.79 -28.60 -2.66
C GLY A 343 -6.53 -28.42 -3.49
N GLU A 344 -6.62 -27.70 -4.59
CA GLU A 344 -5.51 -27.39 -5.49
C GLU A 344 -4.44 -26.52 -4.82
N GLY A 345 -4.84 -25.53 -4.02
CA GLY A 345 -3.91 -24.73 -3.22
C GLY A 345 -3.04 -25.60 -2.31
N TYR A 346 -3.65 -26.53 -1.55
CA TYR A 346 -2.90 -27.47 -0.72
C TYR A 346 -2.03 -28.43 -1.53
N ARG A 347 -2.52 -28.93 -2.66
CA ARG A 347 -1.78 -29.83 -3.56
C ARG A 347 -0.51 -29.14 -4.08
N LEU A 348 -0.60 -27.87 -4.50
CA LEU A 348 0.53 -27.11 -5.03
C LEU A 348 1.61 -26.87 -3.95
N ILE A 349 1.22 -26.54 -2.72
CA ILE A 349 2.15 -26.40 -1.59
C ILE A 349 2.85 -27.75 -1.32
N GLY A 350 2.09 -28.86 -1.28
CA GLY A 350 2.64 -30.19 -1.07
C GLY A 350 3.58 -30.67 -2.19
N ALA A 351 3.42 -30.15 -3.40
CA ALA A 351 4.22 -30.46 -4.59
C ALA A 351 5.51 -29.61 -4.71
N CYS A 352 5.78 -28.67 -3.79
CA CYS A 352 7.03 -27.92 -3.80
C CYS A 352 8.24 -28.81 -3.44
N GLY A 353 9.38 -28.56 -4.09
CA GLY A 353 10.63 -29.29 -3.90
C GLY A 353 11.44 -28.83 -2.67
N VAL A 354 10.77 -28.67 -1.51
CA VAL A 354 11.38 -28.27 -0.24
C VAL A 354 11.40 -29.45 0.75
N SER A 355 12.03 -29.30 1.92
CA SER A 355 12.07 -30.33 2.95
C SER A 355 10.67 -30.73 3.47
N ALA A 356 10.55 -31.90 4.07
CA ALA A 356 9.28 -32.36 4.64
C ALA A 356 8.82 -31.43 5.78
N GLU A 357 9.73 -30.92 6.57
CA GLU A 357 9.50 -29.98 7.67
C GLU A 357 8.96 -28.65 7.13
N GLN A 358 9.57 -28.10 6.09
CA GLN A 358 9.08 -26.86 5.44
C GLN A 358 7.70 -27.06 4.84
N LYS A 359 7.43 -28.21 4.16
CA LYS A 359 6.09 -28.51 3.64
C LYS A 359 5.05 -28.58 4.75
N ALA A 360 5.36 -29.26 5.85
CA ALA A 360 4.46 -29.38 6.98
C ALA A 360 4.16 -28.00 7.59
N ALA A 361 5.17 -27.15 7.75
CA ALA A 361 5.02 -25.77 8.25
C ALA A 361 4.15 -24.93 7.30
N MET A 362 4.40 -24.99 6.00
CA MET A 362 3.63 -24.24 4.99
C MET A 362 2.16 -24.69 4.95
N LEU A 363 1.89 -26.01 5.00
CA LEU A 363 0.53 -26.54 5.04
C LEU A 363 -0.20 -26.16 6.33
N LEU A 364 0.51 -26.15 7.48
CA LEU A 364 -0.06 -25.73 8.76
C LEU A 364 -0.46 -24.25 8.72
N VAL A 365 0.40 -23.36 8.21
CA VAL A 365 0.11 -21.92 8.06
C VAL A 365 -1.09 -21.72 7.14
N ALA A 366 -1.13 -22.39 5.98
CA ALA A 366 -2.25 -22.28 5.05
C ALA A 366 -3.57 -22.76 5.67
N SER A 367 -3.57 -23.88 6.39
CA SER A 367 -4.77 -24.44 7.02
C SER A 367 -5.27 -23.60 8.20
N GLN A 368 -4.36 -23.04 9.01
CA GLN A 368 -4.72 -22.10 10.07
C GLN A 368 -5.33 -20.83 9.53
N GLY A 369 -4.73 -20.25 8.48
CA GLY A 369 -5.28 -19.06 7.81
C GLY A 369 -6.66 -19.31 7.20
N GLN A 370 -6.86 -20.45 6.52
CA GLN A 370 -8.17 -20.83 5.99
C GLN A 370 -9.22 -20.94 7.09
N ARG A 371 -8.86 -21.58 8.23
CA ARG A 371 -9.76 -21.67 9.39
C ARG A 371 -10.13 -20.29 9.95
N GLN A 372 -9.15 -19.37 10.08
CA GLN A 372 -9.39 -18.02 10.59
C GLN A 372 -10.30 -17.21 9.64
N LEU A 373 -10.06 -17.29 8.33
CA LEU A 373 -10.89 -16.63 7.32
C LEU A 373 -12.34 -17.12 7.38
N CYS A 374 -12.57 -18.44 7.48
CA CYS A 374 -13.91 -19.00 7.63
C CYS A 374 -14.58 -18.54 8.94
N GLN A 375 -13.81 -18.36 10.03
CA GLN A 375 -14.37 -17.83 11.29
C GLN A 375 -14.78 -16.36 11.13
N GLY A 376 -13.96 -15.53 10.45
CA GLY A 376 -14.28 -14.13 10.18
C GLY A 376 -15.49 -13.97 9.28
N GLN A 377 -15.53 -14.68 8.16
CA GLN A 377 -16.66 -14.69 7.24
C GLN A 377 -17.94 -15.21 7.94
N GLY A 378 -17.83 -16.31 8.68
CA GLY A 378 -18.93 -16.87 9.43
C GLY A 378 -19.50 -15.93 10.49
N ALA A 379 -18.68 -15.12 11.14
CA ALA A 379 -19.13 -14.10 12.09
C ALA A 379 -19.99 -13.04 11.40
N GLU A 380 -19.56 -12.57 10.21
CA GLU A 380 -20.34 -11.64 9.40
C GLU A 380 -21.66 -12.24 8.94
N LEU A 381 -21.65 -13.45 8.39
CA LEU A 381 -22.85 -14.15 7.94
C LEU A 381 -23.85 -14.40 9.10
N CYS A 382 -23.35 -14.72 10.30
CA CYS A 382 -24.20 -14.84 11.47
C CYS A 382 -24.81 -13.50 11.89
N TRP A 383 -24.04 -12.41 11.78
CA TRP A 383 -24.53 -11.06 12.05
C TRP A 383 -25.61 -10.65 11.03
N THR A 384 -25.46 -10.95 9.73
CA THR A 384 -26.43 -10.59 8.70
C THR A 384 -27.81 -11.24 8.91
N ARG A 385 -27.92 -12.31 9.70
CA ARG A 385 -29.20 -12.95 10.07
C ARG A 385 -30.02 -12.13 11.06
N LYS A 386 -29.35 -11.32 11.89
CA LYS A 386 -29.98 -10.40 12.86
C LYS A 386 -29.12 -9.13 12.95
N PRO A 387 -29.19 -8.29 11.93
CA PRO A 387 -28.31 -7.14 11.86
C PRO A 387 -28.65 -6.12 12.94
N GLU A 388 -27.66 -5.77 13.74
CA GLU A 388 -27.74 -4.70 14.74
C GLU A 388 -26.64 -3.68 14.48
N PRO A 389 -26.84 -2.41 14.92
CA PRO A 389 -25.81 -1.39 14.77
C PRO A 389 -24.49 -1.84 15.38
N LEU A 390 -23.40 -1.71 14.61
CA LEU A 390 -22.04 -1.98 15.04
C LEU A 390 -21.31 -0.70 15.39
N THR A 391 -20.41 -0.78 16.35
CA THR A 391 -19.43 0.28 16.61
C THR A 391 -18.30 0.24 15.57
N PRO A 392 -17.58 1.35 15.32
CA PRO A 392 -16.42 1.33 14.43
C PRO A 392 -15.39 0.25 14.77
N VAL A 393 -15.14 0.02 16.08
CA VAL A 393 -14.19 -1.01 16.54
C VAL A 393 -14.66 -2.43 16.16
N GLN A 394 -15.96 -2.70 16.27
CA GLN A 394 -16.51 -4.00 15.87
C GLN A 394 -16.42 -4.23 14.35
N VAL A 395 -16.65 -3.20 13.55
CA VAL A 395 -16.47 -3.30 12.09
C VAL A 395 -15.00 -3.53 11.73
N LEU A 396 -14.09 -2.79 12.35
CA LEU A 396 -12.64 -2.98 12.13
C LEU A 396 -12.18 -4.38 12.57
N ASP A 397 -12.77 -4.95 13.62
CA ASP A 397 -12.47 -6.33 14.04
C ASP A 397 -12.96 -7.36 13.02
N ILE A 398 -14.13 -7.15 12.40
CA ILE A 398 -14.60 -7.97 11.27
C ILE A 398 -13.64 -7.85 10.08
N PHE A 399 -13.21 -6.62 9.72
CA PHE A 399 -12.23 -6.39 8.66
C PHE A 399 -10.92 -7.14 8.91
N ARG A 400 -10.41 -7.08 10.15
CA ARG A 400 -9.24 -7.83 10.59
C ARG A 400 -9.40 -9.34 10.33
N GLN A 401 -10.50 -9.93 10.79
CA GLN A 401 -10.74 -11.37 10.70
C GLN A 401 -10.96 -11.86 9.27
N LYS A 402 -11.62 -11.07 8.43
CA LYS A 402 -11.89 -11.43 7.02
C LYS A 402 -10.68 -11.31 6.09
N THR A 403 -9.73 -10.44 6.38
CA THR A 403 -8.73 -10.04 5.38
C THR A 403 -7.30 -10.28 5.82
N ALA A 404 -6.97 -10.00 7.07
CA ALA A 404 -5.59 -10.12 7.56
C ALA A 404 -4.99 -11.53 7.40
N PRO A 405 -5.71 -12.64 7.70
CA PRO A 405 -5.12 -13.96 7.59
C PRO A 405 -4.66 -14.32 6.18
N ALA A 406 -5.32 -13.80 5.14
CA ALA A 406 -4.92 -14.05 3.76
C ALA A 406 -3.60 -13.34 3.40
N PHE A 407 -3.34 -12.16 3.95
CA PHE A 407 -2.05 -11.46 3.79
C PHE A 407 -0.96 -12.14 4.59
N GLU A 408 -1.25 -12.55 5.83
CA GLU A 408 -0.32 -13.28 6.69
C GLU A 408 0.13 -14.60 6.04
N VAL A 409 -0.82 -15.42 5.56
CA VAL A 409 -0.51 -16.67 4.85
C VAL A 409 0.40 -16.40 3.65
N ALA A 410 0.10 -15.39 2.85
CA ALA A 410 0.89 -15.05 1.68
C ALA A 410 2.35 -14.72 2.06
N LEU A 411 2.57 -13.87 3.04
CA LEU A 411 3.90 -13.47 3.50
C LEU A 411 4.64 -14.64 4.14
N ARG A 412 3.98 -15.40 5.01
CA ARG A 412 4.61 -16.53 5.71
C ARG A 412 4.97 -17.69 4.79
N LEU A 413 4.17 -17.96 3.76
CA LEU A 413 4.52 -18.98 2.76
C LEU A 413 5.78 -18.58 1.99
N GLY A 414 5.92 -17.30 1.62
CA GLY A 414 7.14 -16.78 1.00
C GLY A 414 8.36 -16.90 1.91
N ALA A 415 8.20 -16.55 3.18
CA ALA A 415 9.26 -16.62 4.20
C ALA A 415 9.70 -18.07 4.49
N LEU A 416 8.74 -18.98 4.68
CA LEU A 416 9.02 -20.41 4.91
C LEU A 416 9.72 -21.05 3.69
N TYR A 417 9.33 -20.66 2.48
CA TYR A 417 10.00 -21.15 1.27
C TYR A 417 11.43 -20.61 1.15
N ALA A 418 11.72 -19.42 1.68
CA ALA A 418 13.08 -18.90 1.79
C ALA A 418 13.93 -19.57 2.90
N GLY A 419 13.34 -20.42 3.72
CA GLY A 419 14.05 -21.14 4.80
C GLY A 419 13.90 -20.54 6.20
N VAL A 420 13.04 -19.54 6.39
CA VAL A 420 12.75 -18.99 7.72
C VAL A 420 11.95 -20.00 8.55
N GLU A 421 12.32 -20.21 9.80
CA GLU A 421 11.63 -21.17 10.67
C GLU A 421 10.23 -20.69 11.08
N GLN A 422 9.31 -21.63 11.32
CA GLN A 422 7.90 -21.34 11.61
C GLN A 422 7.68 -20.52 12.90
N HIS A 423 8.55 -20.67 13.88
CA HIS A 423 8.45 -20.03 15.19
C HIS A 423 9.42 -18.85 15.37
N ASP A 424 9.98 -18.36 14.28
CA ASP A 424 10.85 -17.20 14.29
C ASP A 424 10.05 -15.95 14.73
N GLU A 425 10.73 -15.00 15.34
CA GLU A 425 10.23 -13.67 15.68
C GLU A 425 9.61 -12.96 14.46
N VAL A 426 10.15 -13.22 13.27
CA VAL A 426 9.61 -12.77 11.98
C VAL A 426 8.12 -13.14 11.82
N ALA A 427 7.68 -14.32 12.28
CA ALA A 427 6.29 -14.75 12.16
C ALA A 427 5.32 -13.83 12.91
N SER A 428 5.67 -13.43 14.15
CA SER A 428 4.86 -12.51 14.97
C SER A 428 4.80 -11.10 14.35
N ILE A 429 5.93 -10.64 13.80
CA ILE A 429 5.99 -9.33 13.13
C ILE A 429 5.13 -9.34 11.86
N LEU A 430 5.18 -10.41 11.06
CA LEU A 430 4.35 -10.55 9.87
C LEU A 430 2.86 -10.65 10.20
N GLU A 431 2.48 -11.24 11.34
CA GLU A 431 1.10 -11.25 11.84
C GLU A 431 0.62 -9.80 12.09
N GLY A 432 1.35 -9.02 12.90
CA GLY A 432 1.00 -7.62 13.20
C GLY A 432 0.95 -6.73 11.95
N TYR A 433 1.92 -6.91 11.05
CA TYR A 433 1.93 -6.23 9.75
C TYR A 433 0.69 -6.56 8.92
N SER A 434 0.32 -7.85 8.84
CA SER A 434 -0.81 -8.32 8.07
C SER A 434 -2.16 -7.88 8.65
N GLU A 435 -2.27 -7.81 9.98
CA GLU A 435 -3.45 -7.24 10.65
C GLU A 435 -3.68 -5.79 10.22
N ALA A 436 -2.67 -4.95 10.37
CA ALA A 436 -2.78 -3.54 10.01
C ALA A 436 -3.02 -3.33 8.51
N LEU A 437 -2.30 -4.08 7.66
CA LEU A 437 -2.47 -4.05 6.20
C LEU A 437 -3.88 -4.49 5.77
N GLY A 438 -4.40 -5.57 6.36
CA GLY A 438 -5.72 -6.11 6.06
C GLY A 438 -6.85 -5.15 6.42
N ILE A 439 -6.76 -4.53 7.59
CA ILE A 439 -7.71 -3.50 8.03
C ILE A 439 -7.65 -2.28 7.10
N ALA A 440 -6.46 -1.76 6.81
CA ALA A 440 -6.29 -0.64 5.89
C ALA A 440 -6.87 -0.95 4.50
N TYR A 441 -6.66 -2.17 4.02
CA TYR A 441 -7.17 -2.63 2.72
C TYR A 441 -8.71 -2.58 2.68
N GLN A 442 -9.40 -3.07 3.71
CA GLN A 442 -10.86 -3.05 3.81
C GLN A 442 -11.42 -1.63 3.98
N ILE A 443 -10.75 -0.78 4.76
CA ILE A 443 -11.15 0.64 4.88
C ILE A 443 -11.07 1.33 3.51
N ARG A 444 -10.02 1.06 2.73
CA ARG A 444 -9.90 1.62 1.38
C ARG A 444 -11.02 1.14 0.47
N ASP A 445 -11.37 -0.16 0.54
CA ASP A 445 -12.44 -0.72 -0.28
C ASP A 445 -13.80 -0.10 0.13
N ASP A 446 -14.11 0.02 1.42
CA ASP A 446 -15.33 0.71 1.95
C ASP A 446 -15.40 2.20 1.50
N LEU A 447 -14.25 2.91 1.49
CA LEU A 447 -14.16 4.28 0.95
C LEU A 447 -14.33 4.35 -0.57
N SER A 448 -13.95 3.31 -1.30
CA SER A 448 -14.06 3.26 -2.76
C SER A 448 -15.49 3.09 -3.24
N ASP A 449 -16.36 2.56 -2.39
CA ASP A 449 -17.78 2.35 -2.68
C ASP A 449 -18.62 3.64 -2.55
N LEU A 450 -18.05 4.71 -1.98
CA LEU A 450 -18.69 6.03 -1.96
C LEU A 450 -18.83 6.58 -3.40
N GLY A 451 -20.05 6.88 -3.79
CA GLY A 451 -20.37 7.47 -5.09
C GLY A 451 -20.24 6.52 -6.29
N ALA A 452 -20.03 5.21 -6.06
CA ALA A 452 -20.13 4.22 -7.12
C ALA A 452 -21.61 4.04 -7.52
N SER A 453 -21.99 4.56 -8.66
CA SER A 453 -23.31 4.38 -9.26
C SER A 453 -23.42 2.97 -9.88
N GLY A 454 -23.51 1.92 -9.07
CA GLY A 454 -23.59 0.54 -9.56
C GLY A 454 -24.37 -0.37 -8.63
N GLU A 455 -24.87 -1.47 -9.16
CA GLU A 455 -25.71 -2.47 -8.46
C GLU A 455 -24.97 -3.24 -7.34
N THR A 456 -23.68 -2.97 -7.10
CA THR A 456 -22.81 -3.67 -6.15
C THR A 456 -22.25 -2.76 -5.07
N ASN A 457 -23.06 -1.88 -4.50
CA ASN A 457 -22.63 -1.04 -3.36
C ASN A 457 -22.80 -1.82 -2.04
N ASP A 458 -21.81 -1.80 -1.13
CA ASP A 458 -21.94 -2.30 0.25
C ASP A 458 -23.12 -1.66 0.97
N ILE A 459 -23.52 -0.45 0.56
CA ILE A 459 -24.74 0.22 1.01
C ILE A 459 -25.98 -0.59 0.60
N GLN A 460 -25.99 -1.25 -0.57
CA GLN A 460 -27.10 -2.09 -1.02
C GLN A 460 -27.01 -3.51 -0.46
N GLY A 461 -25.80 -4.07 -0.38
CA GLY A 461 -25.52 -5.42 0.11
C GLY A 461 -25.72 -5.61 1.62
N LEU A 462 -25.82 -4.51 2.39
CA LEU A 462 -25.98 -4.52 3.86
C LEU A 462 -24.85 -5.26 4.59
N ARG A 463 -23.62 -5.07 4.12
CA ARG A 463 -22.40 -5.53 4.78
C ARG A 463 -22.03 -4.59 5.93
N PRO A 464 -21.26 -5.07 6.93
CA PRO A 464 -20.68 -4.19 7.94
C PRO A 464 -19.82 -3.11 7.28
N SER A 465 -20.25 -1.84 7.34
CA SER A 465 -19.55 -0.69 6.78
C SER A 465 -18.99 0.19 7.88
N LEU A 466 -17.72 0.57 7.76
CA LEU A 466 -17.08 1.50 8.67
C LEU A 466 -17.71 2.89 8.59
N LEU A 467 -18.07 3.32 7.38
CA LEU A 467 -18.73 4.62 7.15
C LEU A 467 -20.06 4.68 7.89
N LEU A 468 -20.87 3.64 7.77
CA LEU A 468 -22.16 3.54 8.46
C LEU A 468 -21.97 3.49 9.98
N ALA A 469 -21.00 2.76 10.49
CA ALA A 469 -20.70 2.67 11.92
C ALA A 469 -20.24 4.01 12.50
N VAL A 470 -19.34 4.72 11.82
CA VAL A 470 -18.88 6.06 12.24
C VAL A 470 -20.02 7.08 12.20
N ALA A 471 -20.83 7.07 11.16
CA ALA A 471 -21.99 7.94 11.05
C ALA A 471 -23.01 7.66 12.17
N TYR A 472 -23.31 6.40 12.45
CA TYR A 472 -24.22 5.99 13.53
C TYR A 472 -23.73 6.39 14.92
N GLU A 473 -22.44 6.26 15.20
CA GLU A 473 -21.82 6.68 16.47
C GLU A 473 -21.99 8.18 16.70
N ARG A 474 -21.87 9.00 15.65
CA ARG A 474 -21.93 10.48 15.71
C ARG A 474 -23.34 11.04 15.60
N ALA A 475 -24.29 10.27 15.07
CA ALA A 475 -25.64 10.72 14.84
C ALA A 475 -26.46 10.83 16.13
N LEU A 476 -27.37 11.80 16.16
CA LEU A 476 -28.34 12.01 17.24
C LEU A 476 -29.75 12.13 16.66
N GLY A 477 -30.78 11.84 17.48
CA GLY A 477 -32.18 12.07 17.16
C GLY A 477 -32.65 11.29 15.90
N ASP A 478 -33.30 11.98 14.98
CA ASP A 478 -33.88 11.38 13.76
C ASP A 478 -32.83 10.79 12.84
N LYS A 479 -31.67 11.42 12.71
CA LYS A 479 -30.56 10.91 11.93
C LYS A 479 -30.07 9.56 12.42
N LYS A 480 -29.98 9.39 13.75
CA LYS A 480 -29.61 8.11 14.34
C LYS A 480 -30.65 7.02 14.06
N ARG A 481 -31.94 7.37 14.17
CA ARG A 481 -33.03 6.43 13.83
C ARG A 481 -33.00 6.02 12.36
N LEU A 482 -32.70 6.95 11.45
CA LEU A 482 -32.58 6.66 10.02
C LEU A 482 -31.43 5.68 9.75
N LEU A 483 -30.24 5.93 10.32
CA LEU A 483 -29.09 5.02 10.19
C LEU A 483 -29.34 3.65 10.86
N GLU A 484 -30.05 3.64 12.01
CA GLU A 484 -30.44 2.37 12.65
C GLU A 484 -31.41 1.57 11.79
N SER A 485 -32.38 2.21 11.13
CA SER A 485 -33.30 1.55 10.20
C SER A 485 -32.56 0.90 9.04
N ARG A 486 -31.46 1.52 8.59
CA ARG A 486 -30.56 0.96 7.57
C ARG A 486 -29.85 -0.30 8.06
N TRP A 487 -29.27 -0.26 9.28
CA TRP A 487 -28.65 -1.44 9.90
C TRP A 487 -29.62 -2.62 10.00
N ARG A 488 -30.86 -2.36 10.45
CA ARG A 488 -31.89 -3.40 10.72
C ARG A 488 -32.64 -3.87 9.49
N ARG A 489 -32.32 -3.41 8.28
CA ARG A 489 -33.03 -3.70 7.02
C ARG A 489 -34.52 -3.32 7.05
N ASN A 490 -34.95 -2.51 8.00
CA ASN A 490 -36.30 -1.97 8.11
C ASN A 490 -36.35 -0.58 7.45
N ALA A 491 -36.01 -0.54 6.15
CA ALA A 491 -35.84 0.73 5.44
C ALA A 491 -37.09 1.59 5.54
N ALA A 492 -36.99 2.70 6.29
CA ALA A 492 -37.92 3.78 6.16
C ALA A 492 -37.89 4.31 4.73
N PRO A 493 -39.03 4.75 4.15
CA PRO A 493 -39.08 5.28 2.77
C PRO A 493 -38.03 6.36 2.49
N ASP A 494 -37.57 7.07 3.53
CA ASP A 494 -36.61 8.17 3.45
C ASP A 494 -35.13 7.72 3.52
N ALA A 495 -34.84 6.43 3.72
CA ALA A 495 -33.48 5.87 3.79
C ALA A 495 -32.92 5.52 2.41
N THR A 496 -32.97 6.48 1.48
CA THR A 496 -32.34 6.32 0.15
C THR A 496 -30.82 6.33 0.28
N ASN A 497 -30.11 5.75 -0.70
CA ASN A 497 -28.65 5.75 -0.71
C ASN A 497 -28.10 7.19 -0.70
N GLU A 498 -28.69 8.11 -1.47
CA GLU A 498 -28.31 9.52 -1.50
C GLU A 498 -28.47 10.21 -0.13
N ALA A 499 -29.55 9.88 0.61
CA ALA A 499 -29.76 10.41 1.95
C ALA A 499 -28.71 9.89 2.94
N ILE A 500 -28.32 8.64 2.84
CA ILE A 500 -27.29 8.04 3.67
C ILE A 500 -25.91 8.63 3.33
N GLU A 501 -25.56 8.76 2.05
CA GLU A 501 -24.30 9.41 1.61
C GLU A 501 -24.21 10.88 2.07
N ALA A 502 -25.31 11.61 1.99
CA ALA A 502 -25.38 12.99 2.52
C ALA A 502 -25.11 13.04 4.04
N LEU A 503 -25.60 12.04 4.79
CA LEU A 503 -25.32 11.93 6.23
C LEU A 503 -23.85 11.56 6.48
N TYR A 504 -23.20 10.75 5.66
CA TYR A 504 -21.76 10.47 5.78
C TYR A 504 -20.94 11.75 5.66
N ALA A 505 -21.25 12.59 4.68
CA ALA A 505 -20.57 13.88 4.49
C ALA A 505 -20.86 14.84 5.65
N GLU A 506 -22.13 14.97 6.06
CA GLU A 506 -22.53 15.85 7.16
C GLU A 506 -21.86 15.45 8.49
N LEU A 507 -21.85 14.15 8.80
CA LEU A 507 -21.28 13.60 10.03
C LEU A 507 -19.77 13.35 9.92
N LYS A 508 -19.16 13.68 8.76
CA LYS A 508 -17.71 13.52 8.50
C LYS A 508 -17.22 12.08 8.69
N ALA A 509 -18.02 11.12 8.27
CA ALA A 509 -17.70 9.72 8.39
C ALA A 509 -16.54 9.34 7.45
N ASP A 510 -16.53 9.90 6.24
CA ASP A 510 -15.47 9.74 5.25
C ASP A 510 -14.11 10.33 5.73
N GLU A 511 -14.12 11.52 6.34
CA GLU A 511 -12.91 12.13 6.93
C GLU A 511 -12.33 11.19 8.02
N ARG A 512 -13.19 10.61 8.86
CA ARG A 512 -12.75 9.67 9.90
C ARG A 512 -12.21 8.37 9.32
N ALA A 513 -12.87 7.81 8.33
CA ALA A 513 -12.43 6.59 7.66
C ALA A 513 -11.08 6.80 6.96
N ARG A 514 -10.86 7.95 6.28
CA ARG A 514 -9.56 8.32 5.70
C ARG A 514 -8.48 8.44 6.76
N THR A 515 -8.78 9.06 7.91
CA THR A 515 -7.84 9.14 9.04
C THR A 515 -7.47 7.75 9.55
N LEU A 516 -8.44 6.84 9.65
CA LEU A 516 -8.19 5.46 10.07
C LEU A 516 -7.38 4.69 9.03
N LEU A 517 -7.64 4.89 7.73
CA LEU A 517 -6.84 4.31 6.66
C LEU A 517 -5.35 4.67 6.80
N GLU A 518 -5.04 5.96 6.92
CA GLU A 518 -3.65 6.39 7.09
C GLU A 518 -3.05 5.89 8.42
N THR A 519 -3.86 5.84 9.48
CA THR A 519 -3.44 5.29 10.77
C THR A 519 -3.02 3.83 10.67
N TYR A 520 -3.79 2.99 9.99
CA TYR A 520 -3.47 1.56 9.83
C TYR A 520 -2.35 1.31 8.81
N LYS A 521 -2.19 2.15 7.79
CA LYS A 521 -1.01 2.14 6.92
C LYS A 521 0.27 2.39 7.73
N GLU A 522 0.24 3.41 8.56
CA GLU A 522 1.37 3.74 9.45
C GLU A 522 1.61 2.65 10.50
N GLU A 523 0.55 2.04 11.05
CA GLU A 523 0.69 0.92 11.99
C GLU A 523 1.36 -0.29 11.36
N ALA A 524 1.06 -0.59 10.09
CA ALA A 524 1.76 -1.62 9.34
C ALA A 524 3.26 -1.31 9.22
N ILE A 525 3.64 -0.05 9.01
CA ILE A 525 5.07 0.37 9.02
C ILE A 525 5.68 0.21 10.41
N ARG A 526 4.94 0.62 11.46
CA ARG A 526 5.42 0.55 12.86
C ARG A 526 5.61 -0.88 13.34
N SER A 527 4.77 -1.82 12.91
CA SER A 527 4.92 -3.24 13.26
C SER A 527 6.25 -3.82 12.80
N LEU A 528 6.87 -3.25 11.75
CA LEU A 528 8.18 -3.66 11.24
C LEU A 528 9.37 -3.12 12.07
N ARG A 529 9.12 -2.34 13.13
CA ARG A 529 10.19 -1.65 13.89
C ARG A 529 11.25 -2.63 14.39
N ASP A 530 10.81 -3.73 14.97
CA ASP A 530 11.69 -4.70 15.62
C ASP A 530 12.21 -5.79 14.65
N LEU A 531 11.81 -5.75 13.37
CA LEU A 531 12.31 -6.65 12.35
C LEU A 531 13.80 -6.37 12.07
N GLU A 532 14.68 -7.31 12.37
CA GLU A 532 16.12 -7.15 12.17
C GLU A 532 16.53 -7.23 10.69
N ASN A 533 15.85 -8.10 9.91
CA ASN A 533 16.18 -8.28 8.49
C ASN A 533 15.89 -7.00 7.68
N ALA A 534 16.94 -6.27 7.31
CA ALA A 534 16.86 -5.00 6.62
C ALA A 534 16.19 -5.11 5.23
N ASN A 535 16.42 -6.22 4.51
CA ASN A 535 15.83 -6.47 3.20
C ASN A 535 14.30 -6.60 3.30
N LEU A 536 13.82 -7.44 4.22
CA LEU A 536 12.38 -7.65 4.43
C LEU A 536 11.72 -6.38 4.96
N LYS A 537 12.34 -5.72 5.94
CA LYS A 537 11.88 -4.45 6.51
C LYS A 537 11.72 -3.37 5.43
N GLY A 538 12.75 -3.14 4.64
CA GLY A 538 12.74 -2.15 3.57
C GLY A 538 11.73 -2.47 2.47
N LEU A 539 11.66 -3.75 2.05
CA LEU A 539 10.73 -4.19 1.03
C LEU A 539 9.27 -4.02 1.48
N LEU A 540 8.91 -4.48 2.70
CA LEU A 540 7.53 -4.41 3.19
C LEU A 540 7.06 -2.96 3.37
N ARG A 541 7.94 -2.01 3.74
CA ARG A 541 7.62 -0.58 3.74
C ARG A 541 7.24 -0.07 2.35
N ARG A 542 8.03 -0.41 1.32
CA ARG A 542 7.76 0.01 -0.06
C ARG A 542 6.50 -0.64 -0.64
N VAL A 543 6.19 -1.87 -0.21
CA VAL A 543 4.99 -2.59 -0.62
C VAL A 543 3.71 -1.88 -0.16
N ILE A 544 3.68 -1.27 1.02
CA ILE A 544 2.53 -0.49 1.48
C ILE A 544 2.23 0.65 0.49
N GLY A 545 3.25 1.45 0.15
CA GLY A 545 3.11 2.50 -0.86
C GLY A 545 2.60 1.95 -2.19
N LYS A 546 3.14 0.81 -2.65
CA LYS A 546 2.71 0.18 -3.89
C LYS A 546 1.24 -0.26 -3.86
N ILE A 547 0.76 -0.83 -2.76
CA ILE A 547 -0.63 -1.30 -2.63
C ILE A 547 -1.63 -0.13 -2.58
N PHE A 548 -1.29 0.94 -1.87
CA PHE A 548 -2.25 2.02 -1.61
C PHE A 548 -2.18 3.18 -2.59
N ASN A 549 -1.06 3.37 -3.29
CA ASN A 549 -0.91 4.41 -4.30
C ASN A 549 -1.29 3.96 -5.71
N ASP A 550 -1.69 2.71 -5.89
CA ASP A 550 -2.08 2.13 -7.16
C ASP A 550 -3.55 2.51 -7.50
N THR A 551 -3.75 3.79 -7.86
CA THR A 551 -5.05 4.31 -8.30
C THR A 551 -5.40 3.89 -9.74
N GLU A 552 -4.43 3.33 -10.49
CA GLU A 552 -4.61 2.89 -11.89
C GLU A 552 -5.52 1.68 -12.04
N ILE A 553 -5.78 0.93 -10.97
CA ILE A 553 -6.52 -0.34 -11.09
C ILE A 553 -7.95 -0.13 -11.58
N LYS A 554 -8.61 0.99 -11.24
CA LYS A 554 -9.94 1.31 -11.81
C LYS A 554 -9.87 1.67 -13.31
N GLY A 555 -8.79 2.34 -13.76
CA GLY A 555 -8.54 2.63 -15.18
C GLY A 555 -8.08 1.39 -15.95
N TRP A 556 -7.20 0.59 -15.35
CA TRP A 556 -6.63 -0.62 -15.97
C TRP A 556 -7.66 -1.73 -16.17
N CYS A 557 -8.59 -1.93 -15.23
CA CYS A 557 -9.73 -2.84 -15.44
C CYS A 557 -10.57 -2.40 -16.65
N LYS A 558 -10.83 -1.10 -16.83
CA LYS A 558 -11.55 -0.58 -18.01
C LYS A 558 -10.75 -0.72 -19.31
N GLU A 559 -9.43 -0.47 -19.29
CA GLU A 559 -8.57 -0.66 -20.46
C GLU A 559 -8.34 -2.14 -20.78
N PHE A 560 -8.25 -3.01 -19.77
CA PHE A 560 -8.15 -4.45 -19.93
C PHE A 560 -9.47 -5.04 -20.42
N GLU A 561 -10.61 -4.57 -19.91
CA GLU A 561 -11.93 -4.90 -20.41
C GLU A 561 -12.11 -4.45 -21.87
N ALA A 562 -11.67 -3.23 -22.21
CA ALA A 562 -11.70 -2.72 -23.59
C ALA A 562 -10.76 -3.51 -24.53
N LYS A 563 -9.55 -3.89 -24.07
CA LYS A 563 -8.63 -4.73 -24.86
C LYS A 563 -9.17 -6.15 -25.06
N ASN A 564 -9.76 -6.75 -24.03
CA ASN A 564 -10.37 -8.08 -24.15
C ASN A 564 -11.67 -8.07 -24.97
N ALA A 565 -12.43 -6.97 -24.97
CA ALA A 565 -13.56 -6.80 -25.87
C ALA A 565 -13.15 -6.72 -27.34
N LEU A 566 -11.97 -6.10 -27.63
CA LEU A 566 -11.40 -6.03 -28.99
C LEU A 566 -10.79 -7.35 -29.48
N LEU A 567 -10.43 -8.27 -28.58
CA LEU A 567 -9.90 -9.61 -28.93
C LEU A 567 -11.03 -10.66 -29.15
N ARG A 568 -12.29 -10.27 -28.91
CA ARG A 568 -13.48 -11.13 -29.10
C ARG A 568 -14.24 -10.82 -30.40
N VAL A 569 -13.71 -10.00 -31.32
CA VAL A 569 -14.29 -9.74 -32.65
C VAL A 569 -13.55 -10.49 -33.74
#